data_9ec7e041d0668e537ecf1f16411ac3bd
#
_entry.id   9ec7e041d0668e537ecf1f16411ac3bd
#
_cell.length_a   1.000
_cell.length_b   1.000
_cell.length_c   1.000
_cell.angle_alpha   90.00
_cell.angle_beta   90.00
_cell.angle_gamma   90.00
#
_symmetry.space_group_name_H-M   'P 1'
#
loop_
_entity.id
_entity.type
_entity.pdbx_description
1 polymer ?
#
loop_
_entity_poly.entity_id
_entity_poly.type
_entity_poly.pdbx_seq_one_letter_code
_entity_poly.pdbx_strand_id
1 'polypeptide(L)'
;MARREDYLTPEVLADVDEVDRYLASKGKIDYPTHSEQDSPPTAYSIAIDDPLPPPKFFSLSQMMTHNTDPMPKQVIEGVLHKGSKMIISGSSKAGKTLSLLHLGLAAANGSTWLGHRTATSKVIYLDFELKKRIAARRIAEMVNANPDYDPKNQNFLYCSLRGQSRTLEDLVHHIEDLEDHRPDLVIVDPFYKLATGADENDAGAIGEIVNRMEKFSERLDCSFVYAHHFSKGNKSDTDHIDRASGSGVFARDPDAILTLTPHEEEDHLVLEATLRDFPTPSPQVVEFSWPNFIHKPDMEPKLRKPGQSKAKKDRLNKLSDALIELLKPNSIMGLNNLRNKLEEATKEEIHPDTIRNLIKKDDRIGVQIRGKGLENIYSFSE
;
A
#
# COMPACT_ATOMS: atom_id res chain seq x y z
N MET A 1 22.99 -9.18 19.33
CA MET A 1 22.78 -7.94 18.57
C MET A 1 23.89 -7.89 17.53
N ALA A 2 23.59 -8.19 16.28
CA ALA A 2 24.56 -8.13 15.19
C ALA A 2 24.93 -6.67 14.90
N ARG A 3 26.19 -6.39 14.62
CA ARG A 3 26.71 -5.05 14.41
C ARG A 3 26.44 -4.57 12.99
N ARG A 4 26.49 -3.23 12.77
CA ARG A 4 26.28 -2.57 11.46
C ARG A 4 27.16 -3.17 10.34
N GLU A 5 28.32 -3.66 10.72
CA GLU A 5 29.36 -4.24 9.85
C GLU A 5 29.03 -5.66 9.34
N ASP A 6 28.02 -6.32 9.95
CA ASP A 6 27.67 -7.72 9.64
C ASP A 6 26.77 -7.86 8.38
N TYR A 7 26.25 -6.74 7.81
CA TYR A 7 25.21 -6.78 6.77
C TYR A 7 25.43 -5.87 5.56
N LEU A 8 26.48 -5.05 5.55
CA LEU A 8 26.79 -4.15 4.43
C LEU A 8 28.29 -4.24 4.13
N THR A 9 28.65 -4.23 2.84
CA THR A 9 30.05 -4.14 2.45
C THR A 9 30.63 -2.78 2.88
N PRO A 10 31.93 -2.69 3.17
CA PRO A 10 32.60 -1.42 3.54
C PRO A 10 32.36 -0.29 2.54
N GLU A 11 32.22 -0.63 1.24
CA GLU A 11 31.94 0.32 0.16
C GLU A 11 30.54 0.94 0.28
N VAL A 12 29.51 0.14 0.58
CA VAL A 12 28.13 0.63 0.76
C VAL A 12 28.00 1.49 2.02
N LEU A 13 28.78 1.21 3.06
CA LEU A 13 28.84 2.03 4.27
C LEU A 13 29.51 3.39 4.02
N ALA A 14 30.55 3.42 3.19
CA ALA A 14 31.23 4.65 2.80
C ALA A 14 30.33 5.58 1.97
N ASP A 15 29.55 5.01 1.04
CA ASP A 15 28.62 5.77 0.19
C ASP A 15 27.44 6.36 0.99
N VAL A 16 26.94 5.67 2.04
CA VAL A 16 25.91 6.24 2.93
C VAL A 16 26.43 7.44 3.73
N ASP A 17 27.68 7.36 4.19
CA ASP A 17 28.33 8.47 4.90
C ASP A 17 28.72 9.63 3.93
N GLU A 18 28.89 9.35 2.65
CA GLU A 18 29.15 10.36 1.60
C GLU A 18 27.88 11.09 1.20
N VAL A 19 26.75 10.40 1.09
CA VAL A 19 25.43 11.03 0.88
C VAL A 19 25.03 11.90 2.09
N ASP A 20 25.23 11.40 3.31
CA ASP A 20 25.00 12.20 4.52
C ASP A 20 25.95 13.41 4.61
N ARG A 21 27.21 13.30 4.13
CA ARG A 21 28.15 14.42 3.99
C ARG A 21 27.78 15.40 2.87
N TYR A 22 27.33 14.91 1.74
CA TYR A 22 26.83 15.75 0.63
C TYR A 22 25.62 16.57 1.05
N LEU A 23 24.66 15.95 1.70
CA LEU A 23 23.47 16.66 2.24
C LEU A 23 23.84 17.64 3.36
N ALA A 24 24.81 17.30 4.19
CA ALA A 24 25.34 18.21 5.22
C ALA A 24 26.20 19.35 4.65
N SER A 25 26.85 19.19 3.49
CA SER A 25 27.70 20.20 2.85
C SER A 25 26.91 21.29 2.11
N LYS A 26 25.68 21.01 1.74
CA LYS A 26 24.79 21.95 1.04
C LYS A 26 24.04 22.93 1.96
N GLY A 27 24.28 22.87 3.24
CA GLY A 27 23.85 23.85 4.24
C GLY A 27 23.31 23.17 5.49
N LYS A 28 23.82 23.60 6.65
CA LYS A 28 23.16 23.31 7.92
C LYS A 28 21.72 23.80 7.82
N ILE A 29 20.78 22.86 7.76
CA ILE A 29 19.40 23.15 8.06
C ILE A 29 19.38 23.36 9.58
N ASP A 30 19.48 24.59 10.02
CA ASP A 30 19.21 24.97 11.40
C ASP A 30 17.72 24.71 11.63
N TYR A 31 17.43 23.60 12.29
CA TYR A 31 16.09 23.38 12.85
C TYR A 31 15.91 24.37 14.00
N PRO A 32 14.93 25.29 13.95
CA PRO A 32 14.64 26.11 15.09
C PRO A 32 14.25 25.22 16.28
N THR A 33 15.01 25.30 17.36
CA THR A 33 14.64 24.72 18.65
C THR A 33 13.43 25.49 19.16
N HIS A 34 12.26 24.85 19.19
CA HIS A 34 11.04 25.42 19.73
C HIS A 34 11.23 25.74 21.21
N SER A 35 11.22 27.01 21.57
CA SER A 35 10.86 27.48 22.89
C SER A 35 9.33 27.50 22.99
N GLU A 36 8.80 26.99 24.10
CA GLU A 36 7.36 26.84 24.38
C GLU A 36 6.63 28.19 24.56
N GLN A 37 6.55 29.04 23.57
CA GLN A 37 5.70 30.24 23.67
C GLN A 37 5.23 30.83 22.33
N ASP A 38 5.21 30.10 21.23
CA ASP A 38 4.59 30.61 20.01
C ASP A 38 3.36 29.78 19.62
N SER A 39 2.23 30.45 19.58
CA SER A 39 1.00 29.98 18.95
C SER A 39 1.32 29.41 17.56
N PRO A 40 0.65 28.36 17.10
CA PRO A 40 0.94 27.80 15.78
C PRO A 40 0.85 28.92 14.75
N PRO A 41 1.87 29.05 13.87
CA PRO A 41 1.80 30.07 12.83
C PRO A 41 0.53 29.81 12.02
N THR A 42 -0.34 30.80 12.02
CA THR A 42 -1.43 30.93 11.06
C THR A 42 -0.90 30.54 9.69
N ALA A 43 -1.56 29.59 9.06
CA ALA A 43 -1.25 29.02 7.76
C ALA A 43 -0.36 29.95 6.92
N TYR A 44 0.87 29.52 6.64
CA TYR A 44 1.68 30.15 5.61
C TYR A 44 0.89 30.03 4.30
N SER A 45 0.15 31.08 3.98
CA SER A 45 -0.32 31.31 2.63
C SER A 45 0.91 31.62 1.78
N ILE A 46 1.66 30.59 1.40
CA ILE A 46 2.54 30.70 0.25
C ILE A 46 1.61 31.07 -0.90
N ALA A 47 1.85 32.20 -1.50
CA ALA A 47 1.05 32.75 -2.56
C ALA A 47 0.87 31.72 -3.70
N ILE A 48 -0.13 30.87 -3.56
CA ILE A 48 -0.75 30.15 -4.69
C ILE A 48 -1.53 31.18 -5.55
N ASP A 49 -1.39 32.43 -5.21
CA ASP A 49 -2.05 33.61 -5.79
C ASP A 49 -1.25 34.30 -6.90
N ASP A 50 -0.37 33.59 -7.58
CA ASP A 50 -0.09 34.01 -8.94
C ASP A 50 -1.38 33.84 -9.73
N PRO A 51 -1.94 34.90 -10.29
CA PRO A 51 -3.18 34.82 -11.04
C PRO A 51 -3.01 33.74 -12.11
N LEU A 52 -3.89 32.72 -12.06
CA LEU A 52 -3.88 31.64 -13.07
C LEU A 52 -3.86 32.30 -14.45
N PRO A 53 -3.01 31.84 -15.37
CA PRO A 53 -3.03 32.34 -16.74
C PRO A 53 -4.44 32.13 -17.32
N PRO A 54 -4.91 33.03 -18.19
CA PRO A 54 -6.24 32.89 -18.77
C PRO A 54 -6.37 31.53 -19.48
N PRO A 55 -7.54 30.88 -19.37
CA PRO A 55 -7.75 29.59 -20.01
C PRO A 55 -7.58 29.71 -21.53
N LYS A 56 -6.87 28.76 -22.13
CA LYS A 56 -6.68 28.69 -23.57
C LYS A 56 -7.80 27.86 -24.21
N PHE A 57 -8.45 28.43 -25.20
CA PHE A 57 -9.47 27.73 -26.00
C PHE A 57 -8.86 27.29 -27.33
N PHE A 58 -9.09 26.05 -27.70
CA PHE A 58 -8.60 25.49 -28.97
C PHE A 58 -9.78 25.14 -29.88
N SER A 59 -9.74 25.53 -31.13
CA SER A 59 -10.69 25.05 -32.14
C SER A 59 -10.43 23.57 -32.44
N LEU A 60 -11.40 22.89 -33.07
CA LEU A 60 -11.24 21.52 -33.50
C LEU A 60 -10.01 21.35 -34.42
N SER A 61 -9.79 22.30 -35.35
CA SER A 61 -8.63 22.24 -36.24
C SER A 61 -7.30 22.34 -35.51
N GLN A 62 -7.21 23.18 -34.46
CA GLN A 62 -6.04 23.27 -33.61
C GLN A 62 -5.83 21.97 -32.80
N MET A 63 -6.87 21.38 -32.26
CA MET A 63 -6.79 20.08 -31.56
C MET A 63 -6.33 18.96 -32.50
N MET A 64 -6.78 18.98 -33.75
CA MET A 64 -6.31 18.01 -34.76
C MET A 64 -4.82 18.20 -35.12
N THR A 65 -4.30 19.42 -35.00
CA THR A 65 -2.85 19.67 -35.15
C THR A 65 -2.09 19.12 -33.93
N HIS A 66 -2.59 19.33 -32.72
CA HIS A 66 -1.99 18.75 -31.49
C HIS A 66 -1.99 17.22 -31.49
N ASN A 67 -2.87 16.56 -32.21
CA ASN A 67 -2.85 15.10 -32.35
C ASN A 67 -1.55 14.54 -32.95
N THR A 68 -0.73 15.40 -33.55
CA THR A 68 0.60 15.03 -34.09
C THR A 68 1.73 15.20 -33.07
N ASP A 69 1.46 15.81 -31.94
CA ASP A 69 2.43 15.95 -30.85
C ASP A 69 2.75 14.56 -30.25
N PRO A 70 3.98 14.32 -29.85
CA PRO A 70 4.32 13.05 -29.22
C PRO A 70 3.54 12.86 -27.91
N MET A 71 3.02 11.65 -27.71
CA MET A 71 2.36 11.30 -26.43
C MET A 71 3.35 11.43 -25.27
N PRO A 72 2.88 11.83 -24.08
CA PRO A 72 3.71 11.86 -22.89
C PRO A 72 4.41 10.51 -22.65
N LYS A 73 5.63 10.57 -22.11
CA LYS A 73 6.40 9.38 -21.71
C LYS A 73 5.55 8.48 -20.82
N GLN A 74 5.49 7.19 -21.10
CA GLN A 74 4.90 6.24 -20.19
C GLN A 74 5.90 5.93 -19.09
N VAL A 75 5.61 6.37 -17.87
CA VAL A 75 6.43 6.03 -16.67
C VAL A 75 6.28 4.54 -16.36
N ILE A 76 5.06 4.03 -16.50
CA ILE A 76 4.74 2.59 -16.39
C ILE A 76 4.01 2.21 -17.69
N GLU A 77 4.59 1.31 -18.47
CA GLU A 77 4.07 0.90 -19.77
C GLU A 77 2.65 0.35 -19.66
N GLY A 78 1.73 0.94 -20.44
CA GLY A 78 0.32 0.58 -20.44
C GLY A 78 -0.46 0.91 -19.18
N VAL A 79 0.10 1.71 -18.25
CA VAL A 79 -0.54 2.04 -16.96
C VAL A 79 -0.53 3.53 -16.67
N LEU A 80 0.62 4.21 -16.80
CA LEU A 80 0.77 5.58 -16.31
C LEU A 80 1.61 6.43 -17.27
N HIS A 81 1.04 7.48 -17.80
CA HIS A 81 1.77 8.55 -18.49
C HIS A 81 2.42 9.51 -17.49
N LYS A 82 3.52 10.16 -17.89
CA LYS A 82 4.10 11.29 -17.18
C LYS A 82 3.05 12.41 -17.08
N GLY A 83 2.94 13.04 -15.91
CA GLY A 83 1.91 14.04 -15.62
C GLY A 83 0.62 13.45 -15.04
N SER A 84 0.43 12.13 -15.03
CA SER A 84 -0.76 11.48 -14.50
C SER A 84 -0.63 11.07 -13.03
N LYS A 85 -1.77 10.83 -12.37
CA LYS A 85 -1.86 10.41 -10.97
C LYS A 85 -2.27 8.94 -10.86
N MET A 86 -1.59 8.18 -10.01
CA MET A 86 -1.94 6.79 -9.73
C MET A 86 -2.10 6.53 -8.24
N ILE A 87 -3.12 5.77 -7.89
CA ILE A 87 -3.34 5.28 -6.54
C ILE A 87 -3.05 3.77 -6.45
N ILE A 88 -2.30 3.36 -5.42
CA ILE A 88 -2.18 1.96 -5.03
C ILE A 88 -2.99 1.76 -3.76
N SER A 89 -4.05 0.97 -3.87
CA SER A 89 -4.97 0.68 -2.79
C SER A 89 -4.90 -0.78 -2.35
N GLY A 90 -5.25 -1.04 -1.11
CA GLY A 90 -5.25 -2.40 -0.56
C GLY A 90 -5.47 -2.41 0.94
N SER A 91 -5.79 -3.58 1.47
CA SER A 91 -5.96 -3.75 2.92
C SER A 91 -4.69 -3.40 3.70
N SER A 92 -4.83 -3.18 5.00
CA SER A 92 -3.66 -3.00 5.87
C SER A 92 -2.75 -4.23 5.76
N LYS A 93 -1.43 -4.01 5.67
CA LYS A 93 -0.40 -5.06 5.50
C LYS A 93 -0.46 -5.84 4.17
N ALA A 94 -1.16 -5.35 3.16
CA ALA A 94 -1.17 -5.93 1.81
C ALA A 94 0.12 -5.66 1.01
N GLY A 95 1.19 -5.15 1.63
CA GLY A 95 2.47 -4.92 0.97
C GLY A 95 2.58 -3.64 0.14
N LYS A 96 1.66 -2.67 0.27
CA LYS A 96 1.66 -1.40 -0.50
C LYS A 96 3.00 -0.66 -0.43
N THR A 97 3.54 -0.42 0.76
CA THR A 97 4.86 0.23 0.94
C THR A 97 5.98 -0.51 0.20
N LEU A 98 6.01 -1.85 0.28
CA LEU A 98 7.02 -2.65 -0.44
C LEU A 98 6.81 -2.56 -1.96
N SER A 99 5.56 -2.59 -2.42
CA SER A 99 5.23 -2.42 -3.85
C SER A 99 5.63 -1.04 -4.37
N LEU A 100 5.43 0.02 -3.57
CA LEU A 100 5.83 1.40 -3.92
C LEU A 100 7.36 1.57 -3.92
N LEU A 101 8.08 1.00 -2.94
CA LEU A 101 9.56 0.97 -2.96
C LEU A 101 10.07 0.24 -4.20
N HIS A 102 9.47 -0.92 -4.53
CA HIS A 102 9.81 -1.67 -5.75
C HIS A 102 9.52 -0.84 -7.00
N LEU A 103 8.38 -0.14 -7.08
CA LEU A 103 8.08 0.78 -8.19
C LEU A 103 9.15 1.86 -8.33
N GLY A 104 9.49 2.52 -7.23
CA GLY A 104 10.48 3.60 -7.25
C GLY A 104 11.85 3.12 -7.74
N LEU A 105 12.32 1.98 -7.24
CA LEU A 105 13.58 1.38 -7.66
C LEU A 105 13.53 0.88 -9.10
N ALA A 106 12.44 0.23 -9.51
CA ALA A 106 12.25 -0.23 -10.90
C ALA A 106 12.25 0.94 -11.87
N ALA A 107 11.48 2.00 -11.58
CA ALA A 107 11.44 3.21 -12.40
C ALA A 107 12.79 3.92 -12.48
N ALA A 108 13.53 4.00 -11.38
CA ALA A 108 14.86 4.60 -11.38
C ALA A 108 15.85 3.84 -12.28
N ASN A 109 15.70 2.52 -12.40
CA ASN A 109 16.57 1.65 -13.18
C ASN A 109 16.01 1.29 -14.56
N GLY A 110 14.79 1.68 -14.92
CA GLY A 110 14.14 1.28 -16.16
C GLY A 110 13.84 -0.22 -16.25
N SER A 111 13.50 -0.83 -15.13
CA SER A 111 13.26 -2.27 -14.98
C SER A 111 11.76 -2.61 -14.98
N THR A 112 11.40 -3.79 -14.50
CA THR A 112 10.02 -4.29 -14.48
C THR A 112 9.42 -4.18 -13.07
N TRP A 113 8.18 -3.70 -12.98
CA TRP A 113 7.39 -3.63 -11.77
C TRP A 113 6.04 -4.34 -11.96
N LEU A 114 5.73 -5.34 -11.14
CA LEU A 114 4.48 -6.12 -11.15
C LEU A 114 4.09 -6.63 -12.57
N GLY A 115 5.07 -6.98 -13.41
CA GLY A 115 4.85 -7.43 -14.79
C GLY A 115 4.84 -6.30 -15.84
N HIS A 116 4.83 -5.03 -15.44
CA HIS A 116 4.88 -3.87 -16.34
C HIS A 116 6.30 -3.33 -16.47
N ARG A 117 6.74 -2.99 -17.67
CA ARG A 117 8.00 -2.28 -17.88
C ARG A 117 7.88 -0.84 -17.37
N THR A 118 8.97 -0.31 -16.81
CA THR A 118 9.05 1.10 -16.43
C THR A 118 10.09 1.81 -17.29
N ALA A 119 9.84 3.07 -17.61
CA ALA A 119 10.84 3.90 -18.25
C ALA A 119 11.80 4.45 -17.19
N THR A 120 13.11 4.49 -17.51
CA THR A 120 14.10 5.13 -16.62
C THR A 120 13.65 6.53 -16.26
N SER A 121 13.46 6.80 -14.98
CA SER A 121 12.81 7.99 -14.45
C SER A 121 13.53 8.51 -13.21
N LYS A 122 13.60 9.83 -13.05
CA LYS A 122 14.01 10.45 -11.78
C LYS A 122 12.86 10.35 -10.78
N VAL A 123 13.11 9.69 -9.66
CA VAL A 123 12.10 9.33 -8.66
C VAL A 123 12.41 10.01 -7.34
N ILE A 124 11.38 10.61 -6.73
CA ILE A 124 11.42 11.08 -5.34
C ILE A 124 10.41 10.25 -4.55
N TYR A 125 10.89 9.58 -3.49
CA TYR A 125 10.07 8.79 -2.58
C TYR A 125 9.90 9.52 -1.23
N LEU A 126 8.68 9.91 -0.91
CA LEU A 126 8.30 10.61 0.31
C LEU A 126 7.69 9.60 1.30
N ASP A 127 8.45 9.22 2.33
CA ASP A 127 8.05 8.19 3.30
C ASP A 127 7.70 8.80 4.66
N PHE A 128 6.43 8.69 5.06
CA PHE A 128 5.92 9.15 6.35
C PHE A 128 5.77 8.03 7.39
N GLU A 129 5.99 6.76 7.00
CA GLU A 129 5.73 5.60 7.90
C GLU A 129 7.00 4.98 8.46
N LEU A 130 8.00 4.74 7.62
CA LEU A 130 9.15 3.95 8.02
C LEU A 130 10.20 4.79 8.76
N LYS A 131 10.88 4.16 9.69
CA LYS A 131 12.13 4.72 10.22
C LYS A 131 13.22 4.62 9.14
N LYS A 132 14.04 5.67 8.91
CA LYS A 132 15.12 5.73 7.90
C LYS A 132 15.94 4.42 7.85
N ARG A 133 16.35 3.86 9.00
CA ARG A 133 17.13 2.60 9.05
C ARG A 133 16.36 1.38 8.54
N ILE A 134 15.05 1.33 8.75
CA ILE A 134 14.22 0.23 8.25
C ILE A 134 14.04 0.35 6.74
N ALA A 135 13.78 1.55 6.24
CA ALA A 135 13.68 1.82 4.82
C ALA A 135 15.00 1.50 4.09
N ALA A 136 16.14 2.01 4.60
CA ALA A 136 17.45 1.73 4.04
C ALA A 136 17.76 0.23 3.94
N ARG A 137 17.40 -0.54 4.97
CA ARG A 137 17.55 -2.01 4.93
C ARG A 137 16.68 -2.64 3.84
N ARG A 138 15.41 -2.26 3.74
CA ARG A 138 14.49 -2.80 2.71
C ARG A 138 14.97 -2.47 1.31
N ILE A 139 15.40 -1.23 1.08
CA ILE A 139 15.96 -0.78 -0.20
C ILE A 139 17.22 -1.60 -0.54
N ALA A 140 18.14 -1.76 0.39
CA ALA A 140 19.36 -2.56 0.16
C ALA A 140 19.02 -4.02 -0.16
N GLU A 141 18.08 -4.64 0.55
CA GLU A 141 17.64 -6.01 0.27
C GLU A 141 17.00 -6.13 -1.12
N MET A 142 16.18 -5.13 -1.55
CA MET A 142 15.62 -5.10 -2.90
C MET A 142 16.66 -4.91 -3.98
N VAL A 143 17.62 -4.00 -3.78
CA VAL A 143 18.72 -3.77 -4.74
C VAL A 143 19.57 -5.03 -4.87
N ASN A 144 19.95 -5.68 -3.76
CA ASN A 144 20.75 -6.90 -3.79
C ASN A 144 20.03 -8.10 -4.43
N ALA A 145 18.71 -8.14 -4.36
CA ALA A 145 17.91 -9.21 -4.93
C ALA A 145 17.60 -9.01 -6.44
N ASN A 146 17.89 -7.84 -7.00
CA ASN A 146 17.62 -7.52 -8.39
C ASN A 146 18.92 -7.16 -9.13
N PRO A 147 19.48 -8.07 -9.94
CA PRO A 147 20.74 -7.84 -10.65
C PRO A 147 20.74 -6.63 -11.60
N ASP A 148 19.55 -6.23 -12.06
CA ASP A 148 19.37 -5.09 -12.97
C ASP A 148 19.36 -3.73 -12.24
N TYR A 149 19.43 -3.71 -10.91
CA TYR A 149 19.45 -2.47 -10.13
C TYR A 149 20.89 -2.04 -9.84
N ASP A 150 21.21 -0.81 -10.25
CA ASP A 150 22.49 -0.20 -9.94
C ASP A 150 22.46 0.40 -8.50
N PRO A 151 23.27 -0.11 -7.55
CA PRO A 151 23.34 0.44 -6.20
C PRO A 151 23.86 1.89 -6.14
N LYS A 152 24.46 2.39 -7.24
CA LYS A 152 24.94 3.77 -7.39
C LYS A 152 23.98 4.65 -8.17
N ASN A 153 22.76 4.17 -8.43
CA ASN A 153 21.76 4.90 -9.20
C ASN A 153 21.37 6.20 -8.51
N GLN A 154 21.58 7.33 -9.21
CA GLN A 154 21.26 8.67 -8.71
C GLN A 154 19.83 9.11 -9.07
N ASN A 155 19.06 8.29 -9.79
CA ASN A 155 17.69 8.62 -10.17
C ASN A 155 16.67 8.36 -9.04
N PHE A 156 17.07 7.72 -7.93
CA PHE A 156 16.18 7.44 -6.80
C PHE A 156 16.60 8.25 -5.58
N LEU A 157 15.77 9.22 -5.19
CA LEU A 157 15.93 9.99 -3.95
C LEU A 157 14.86 9.56 -2.94
N TYR A 158 15.30 9.26 -1.71
CA TYR A 158 14.44 8.88 -0.61
C TYR A 158 14.41 9.96 0.47
N CYS A 159 13.22 10.44 0.81
CA CYS A 159 12.99 11.43 1.87
C CYS A 159 12.24 10.78 3.05
N SER A 160 12.88 10.74 4.24
CA SER A 160 12.27 10.21 5.46
C SER A 160 11.53 11.32 6.21
N LEU A 161 10.21 11.26 6.21
CA LEU A 161 9.32 12.25 6.80
C LEU A 161 8.56 11.73 8.04
N ARG A 162 8.94 10.56 8.54
CA ARG A 162 8.27 9.99 9.72
C ARG A 162 8.41 10.91 10.93
N GLY A 163 7.25 11.25 11.53
CA GLY A 163 7.16 12.15 12.68
C GLY A 163 7.23 13.64 12.32
N GLN A 164 7.27 13.97 11.02
CA GLN A 164 7.19 15.34 10.53
C GLN A 164 5.78 15.62 10.00
N SER A 165 5.25 16.79 10.34
CA SER A 165 4.05 17.34 9.72
C SER A 165 4.51 18.29 8.61
N ARG A 166 4.30 17.89 7.35
CA ARG A 166 4.67 18.69 6.18
C ARG A 166 3.45 18.86 5.28
N THR A 167 3.27 20.03 4.73
CA THR A 167 2.28 20.27 3.69
C THR A 167 2.83 19.85 2.34
N LEU A 168 1.95 19.64 1.36
CA LEU A 168 2.38 19.33 0.01
C LEU A 168 3.17 20.48 -0.62
N GLU A 169 2.76 21.74 -0.34
CA GLU A 169 3.42 22.96 -0.78
C GLU A 169 4.87 23.04 -0.27
N ASP A 170 5.06 22.78 1.02
CA ASP A 170 6.38 22.78 1.65
C ASP A 170 7.31 21.76 0.98
N LEU A 171 6.79 20.54 0.73
CA LEU A 171 7.55 19.49 0.06
C LEU A 171 7.87 19.83 -1.40
N VAL A 172 6.93 20.40 -2.14
CA VAL A 172 7.15 20.81 -3.53
C VAL A 172 8.20 21.92 -3.62
N HIS A 173 8.19 22.88 -2.72
CA HIS A 173 9.22 23.92 -2.65
C HIS A 173 10.62 23.30 -2.52
N HIS A 174 10.78 22.37 -1.58
CA HIS A 174 12.06 21.66 -1.43
C HIS A 174 12.43 20.80 -2.65
N ILE A 175 11.45 20.23 -3.36
CA ILE A 175 11.70 19.46 -4.59
C ILE A 175 12.17 20.41 -5.71
N GLU A 176 11.61 21.61 -5.81
CA GLU A 176 12.02 22.60 -6.80
C GLU A 176 13.46 23.09 -6.59
N ASP A 177 13.90 23.16 -5.33
CA ASP A 177 15.28 23.52 -4.98
C ASP A 177 16.31 22.46 -5.39
N LEU A 178 15.86 21.24 -5.76
CA LEU A 178 16.73 20.20 -6.28
C LEU A 178 17.00 20.42 -7.78
N GLU A 179 17.84 21.41 -8.12
CA GLU A 179 18.12 21.85 -9.50
C GLU A 179 18.47 20.70 -10.45
N ASP A 180 19.30 19.75 -9.98
CA ASP A 180 19.77 18.62 -10.80
C ASP A 180 18.84 17.41 -10.80
N HIS A 181 17.79 17.41 -9.97
CA HIS A 181 16.90 16.26 -9.80
C HIS A 181 15.42 16.62 -9.97
N ARG A 182 15.08 17.16 -11.13
CA ARG A 182 13.67 17.38 -11.49
C ARG A 182 12.99 16.02 -11.67
N PRO A 183 11.97 15.66 -10.85
CA PRO A 183 11.41 14.31 -10.87
C PRO A 183 10.56 14.07 -12.11
N ASP A 184 10.55 12.82 -12.60
CA ASP A 184 9.50 12.28 -13.47
C ASP A 184 8.36 11.65 -12.66
N LEU A 185 8.70 11.18 -11.44
CA LEU A 185 7.79 10.45 -10.58
C LEU A 185 8.00 10.85 -9.11
N VAL A 186 6.93 11.26 -8.45
CA VAL A 186 6.89 11.47 -6.99
C VAL A 186 6.00 10.40 -6.36
N ILE A 187 6.55 9.65 -5.41
CA ILE A 187 5.83 8.61 -4.66
C ILE A 187 5.57 9.11 -3.24
N VAL A 188 4.32 8.98 -2.77
CA VAL A 188 3.88 9.40 -1.43
C VAL A 188 3.35 8.20 -0.65
N ASP A 189 3.97 7.87 0.47
CA ASP A 189 3.59 6.72 1.28
C ASP A 189 3.46 7.06 2.77
N PRO A 190 2.24 7.10 3.29
CA PRO A 190 0.95 7.11 2.62
C PRO A 190 0.36 8.52 2.42
N PHE A 191 -0.61 8.63 1.51
CA PHE A 191 -1.27 9.89 1.15
C PHE A 191 -1.91 10.64 2.32
N TYR A 192 -2.59 9.95 3.24
CA TYR A 192 -3.33 10.61 4.34
C TYR A 192 -2.44 11.47 5.24
N LYS A 193 -1.14 11.26 5.22
CA LYS A 193 -0.17 12.09 5.97
C LYS A 193 0.00 13.50 5.40
N LEU A 194 -0.34 13.71 4.15
CA LEU A 194 -0.41 15.05 3.54
C LEU A 194 -1.68 15.80 3.95
N ALA A 195 -2.72 15.08 4.40
CA ALA A 195 -3.99 15.63 4.85
C ALA A 195 -3.92 16.08 6.33
N THR A 196 -2.84 16.77 6.72
CA THR A 196 -2.64 17.20 8.10
C THR A 196 -3.79 18.07 8.59
N GLY A 197 -4.55 17.55 9.59
CA GLY A 197 -5.70 18.25 10.19
C GLY A 197 -7.02 18.07 9.48
N ALA A 198 -7.08 17.40 8.33
CA ALA A 198 -8.33 17.05 7.65
C ALA A 198 -8.77 15.62 7.99
N ASP A 199 -10.07 15.40 8.10
CA ASP A 199 -10.64 14.05 8.17
C ASP A 199 -10.49 13.37 6.80
N GLU A 200 -9.85 12.21 6.75
CA GLU A 200 -9.72 11.42 5.51
C GLU A 200 -11.07 10.99 4.89
N ASN A 201 -12.17 11.12 5.63
CA ASN A 201 -13.52 10.90 5.15
C ASN A 201 -14.21 12.19 4.64
N ASP A 202 -13.60 13.36 4.85
CA ASP A 202 -14.09 14.63 4.30
C ASP A 202 -13.71 14.74 2.82
N ALA A 203 -14.70 14.51 1.96
CA ALA A 203 -14.52 14.58 0.51
C ALA A 203 -14.07 15.98 0.03
N GLY A 204 -14.46 17.05 0.73
CA GLY A 204 -14.05 18.42 0.40
C GLY A 204 -12.56 18.62 0.67
N ALA A 205 -12.11 18.29 1.88
CA ALA A 205 -10.71 18.44 2.26
C ALA A 205 -9.77 17.55 1.42
N ILE A 206 -10.17 16.30 1.14
CA ILE A 206 -9.41 15.40 0.25
C ILE A 206 -9.39 15.96 -1.18
N GLY A 207 -10.51 16.46 -1.69
CA GLY A 207 -10.61 17.09 -3.01
C GLY A 207 -9.65 18.27 -3.17
N GLU A 208 -9.48 19.12 -2.15
CA GLU A 208 -8.51 20.21 -2.16
C GLU A 208 -7.07 19.70 -2.29
N ILE A 209 -6.69 18.69 -1.53
CA ILE A 209 -5.32 18.15 -1.57
C ILE A 209 -5.04 17.53 -2.95
N VAL A 210 -5.99 16.79 -3.49
CA VAL A 210 -5.87 16.18 -4.81
C VAL A 210 -5.77 17.24 -5.91
N ASN A 211 -6.55 18.33 -5.83
CA ASN A 211 -6.43 19.47 -6.74
C ASN A 211 -5.07 20.18 -6.63
N ARG A 212 -4.49 20.22 -5.43
CA ARG A 212 -3.13 20.74 -5.24
C ARG A 212 -2.08 19.82 -5.87
N MET A 213 -2.24 18.50 -5.72
CA MET A 213 -1.37 17.53 -6.41
C MET A 213 -1.42 17.70 -7.92
N GLU A 214 -2.61 17.97 -8.51
CA GLU A 214 -2.75 18.27 -9.94
C GLU A 214 -1.90 19.49 -10.34
N LYS A 215 -2.06 20.61 -9.62
CA LYS A 215 -1.26 21.83 -9.89
C LYS A 215 0.24 21.56 -9.80
N PHE A 216 0.69 20.73 -8.85
CA PHE A 216 2.09 20.40 -8.71
C PHE A 216 2.58 19.39 -9.74
N SER A 217 1.73 18.46 -10.17
CA SER A 217 2.00 17.59 -11.29
C SER A 217 2.31 18.39 -12.56
N GLU A 218 1.48 19.35 -12.88
CA GLU A 218 1.67 20.28 -14.00
C GLU A 218 2.94 21.14 -13.84
N ARG A 219 3.15 21.73 -12.65
CA ARG A 219 4.29 22.62 -12.35
C ARG A 219 5.63 21.90 -12.40
N LEU A 220 5.70 20.70 -11.85
CA LEU A 220 6.92 19.88 -11.82
C LEU A 220 7.09 19.06 -13.11
N ASP A 221 6.06 18.97 -13.96
CA ASP A 221 5.98 18.05 -15.09
C ASP A 221 6.31 16.62 -14.64
N CYS A 222 5.59 16.12 -13.64
CA CYS A 222 5.84 14.80 -13.05
C CYS A 222 4.55 14.05 -12.71
N SER A 223 4.64 12.74 -12.58
CA SER A 223 3.56 11.90 -12.07
C SER A 223 3.56 11.82 -10.56
N PHE A 224 2.37 11.67 -9.96
CA PHE A 224 2.20 11.31 -8.56
C PHE A 224 1.64 9.91 -8.40
N VAL A 225 2.32 9.10 -7.57
CA VAL A 225 1.82 7.78 -7.15
C VAL A 225 1.73 7.74 -5.64
N TYR A 226 0.59 7.30 -5.10
CA TYR A 226 0.40 7.32 -3.67
C TYR A 226 -0.35 6.10 -3.13
N ALA A 227 -0.02 5.72 -1.88
CA ALA A 227 -0.69 4.64 -1.17
C ALA A 227 -1.96 5.14 -0.48
N HIS A 228 -3.04 4.37 -0.61
CA HIS A 228 -4.27 4.55 0.14
C HIS A 228 -4.73 3.23 0.76
N HIS A 229 -5.40 3.31 1.91
CA HIS A 229 -6.00 2.15 2.56
C HIS A 229 -7.42 1.91 2.07
N PHE A 230 -7.84 0.67 1.93
CA PHE A 230 -9.25 0.36 1.74
C PHE A 230 -10.09 0.95 2.87
N SER A 231 -11.28 1.47 2.54
CA SER A 231 -12.27 1.84 3.55
C SER A 231 -12.57 0.65 4.46
N LYS A 232 -12.74 0.91 5.76
CA LYS A 232 -13.08 -0.11 6.75
C LYS A 232 -14.41 -0.79 6.39
N GLY A 233 -14.42 -2.12 6.29
CA GLY A 233 -15.60 -2.94 5.99
C GLY A 233 -15.25 -4.17 5.15
N ASN A 234 -16.11 -5.18 5.23
CA ASN A 234 -15.95 -6.41 4.46
C ASN A 234 -16.59 -6.22 3.08
N LYS A 235 -15.82 -5.70 2.13
CA LYS A 235 -16.28 -5.34 0.78
C LYS A 235 -15.75 -6.31 -0.31
N SER A 236 -15.54 -7.58 0.02
CA SER A 236 -15.06 -8.59 -0.96
C SER A 236 -16.02 -8.78 -2.15
N ASP A 237 -17.30 -8.45 -1.97
CA ASP A 237 -18.35 -8.59 -2.98
C ASP A 237 -18.66 -7.27 -3.72
N THR A 238 -17.89 -6.20 -3.44
CA THR A 238 -17.99 -4.92 -4.13
C THR A 238 -16.90 -4.77 -5.19
N ASP A 239 -17.18 -3.97 -6.23
CA ASP A 239 -16.20 -3.64 -7.25
C ASP A 239 -14.90 -3.11 -6.64
N HIS A 240 -13.77 -3.43 -7.28
CA HIS A 240 -12.44 -3.02 -6.81
C HIS A 240 -12.28 -1.50 -6.67
N ILE A 241 -12.97 -0.72 -7.51
CA ILE A 241 -13.02 0.75 -7.42
C ILE A 241 -13.68 1.18 -6.11
N ASP A 242 -14.82 0.57 -5.75
CA ASP A 242 -15.54 0.86 -4.51
C ASP A 242 -14.77 0.42 -3.27
N ARG A 243 -13.92 -0.60 -3.39
CA ARG A 243 -12.98 -1.00 -2.34
C ARG A 243 -11.90 0.06 -2.12
N ALA A 244 -11.42 0.68 -3.19
CA ALA A 244 -10.39 1.72 -3.14
C ALA A 244 -10.91 3.05 -2.59
N SER A 245 -12.23 3.32 -2.69
CA SER A 245 -12.82 4.60 -2.30
C SER A 245 -13.18 4.66 -0.82
N GLY A 246 -12.37 5.31 -0.01
CA GLY A 246 -12.76 5.80 1.32
C GLY A 246 -13.73 7.00 1.20
N SER A 247 -13.26 8.09 0.63
CA SER A 247 -14.11 9.16 0.06
C SER A 247 -14.25 8.90 -1.43
N GLY A 248 -15.41 9.19 -2.04
CA GLY A 248 -15.63 9.00 -3.48
C GLY A 248 -14.65 9.75 -4.40
N VAL A 249 -13.85 10.66 -3.85
CA VAL A 249 -12.78 11.39 -4.55
C VAL A 249 -11.69 10.44 -5.04
N PHE A 250 -11.25 9.48 -4.22
CA PHE A 250 -10.21 8.52 -4.58
C PHE A 250 -10.61 7.56 -5.71
N ALA A 251 -11.91 7.41 -5.98
CA ALA A 251 -12.39 6.60 -7.10
C ALA A 251 -12.50 7.39 -8.42
N ARG A 252 -12.54 8.73 -8.36
CA ARG A 252 -12.88 9.56 -9.53
C ARG A 252 -11.69 10.36 -10.07
N ASP A 253 -10.78 10.77 -9.20
CA ASP A 253 -9.71 11.69 -9.55
C ASP A 253 -8.50 11.01 -10.22
N PRO A 254 -7.94 9.90 -9.72
CA PRO A 254 -6.75 9.30 -10.30
C PRO A 254 -6.96 8.83 -11.75
N ASP A 255 -5.91 8.92 -12.56
CA ASP A 255 -5.89 8.41 -13.93
C ASP A 255 -5.68 6.88 -13.96
N ALA A 256 -5.05 6.35 -12.90
CA ALA A 256 -4.91 4.92 -12.70
C ALA A 256 -5.19 4.53 -11.25
N ILE A 257 -5.99 3.48 -11.05
CA ILE A 257 -6.29 2.88 -9.76
C ILE A 257 -5.82 1.43 -9.80
N LEU A 258 -4.85 1.08 -8.97
CA LEU A 258 -4.39 -0.28 -8.80
C LEU A 258 -4.80 -0.79 -7.42
N THR A 259 -5.36 -1.99 -7.37
CA THR A 259 -5.74 -2.62 -6.10
C THR A 259 -4.98 -3.90 -5.88
N LEU A 260 -4.44 -4.07 -4.66
CA LEU A 260 -3.78 -5.28 -4.20
C LEU A 260 -4.70 -5.99 -3.21
N THR A 261 -5.30 -7.10 -3.66
CA THR A 261 -6.25 -7.89 -2.88
C THR A 261 -5.67 -9.28 -2.61
N PRO A 262 -5.76 -9.84 -1.37
CA PRO A 262 -5.24 -11.17 -1.09
C PRO A 262 -5.85 -12.24 -2.01
N HIS A 263 -4.98 -13.04 -2.62
CA HIS A 263 -5.35 -14.23 -3.38
C HIS A 263 -5.78 -15.39 -2.44
N GLU A 264 -6.51 -16.39 -2.94
CA GLU A 264 -6.87 -17.58 -2.15
C GLU A 264 -5.63 -18.37 -1.68
N GLU A 265 -4.58 -18.43 -2.49
CA GLU A 265 -3.28 -18.96 -2.09
C GLU A 265 -2.49 -17.91 -1.28
N GLU A 266 -1.66 -18.42 -0.37
CA GLU A 266 -0.85 -17.56 0.50
C GLU A 266 0.28 -16.89 -0.28
N ASP A 267 0.76 -15.79 0.27
CA ASP A 267 1.83 -14.97 -0.29
C ASP A 267 1.54 -14.45 -1.71
N HIS A 268 0.31 -14.64 -2.23
CA HIS A 268 -0.14 -14.13 -3.51
C HIS A 268 -1.19 -13.02 -3.33
N LEU A 269 -1.16 -12.07 -4.26
CA LEU A 269 -2.12 -10.98 -4.35
C LEU A 269 -2.70 -10.95 -5.76
N VAL A 270 -3.96 -10.60 -5.86
CA VAL A 270 -4.60 -10.24 -7.12
C VAL A 270 -4.39 -8.74 -7.33
N LEU A 271 -3.77 -8.39 -8.43
CA LEU A 271 -3.61 -7.03 -8.94
C LEU A 271 -4.74 -6.74 -9.92
N GLU A 272 -5.60 -5.80 -9.59
CA GLU A 272 -6.66 -5.29 -10.46
C GLU A 272 -6.36 -3.82 -10.78
N ALA A 273 -6.63 -3.39 -12.00
CA ALA A 273 -6.41 -2.02 -12.45
C ALA A 273 -7.69 -1.42 -13.03
N THR A 274 -7.87 -0.11 -12.87
CA THR A 274 -8.80 0.73 -13.63
C THR A 274 -8.00 1.90 -14.17
N LEU A 275 -8.01 2.08 -15.46
CA LEU A 275 -7.15 3.02 -16.17
C LEU A 275 -8.02 3.98 -17.00
N ARG A 276 -7.67 5.28 -17.00
CA ARG A 276 -8.35 6.31 -17.80
C ARG A 276 -7.83 6.33 -19.24
N ASP A 277 -6.51 6.26 -19.40
CA ASP A 277 -5.83 6.50 -20.68
C ASP A 277 -5.43 5.22 -21.42
N PHE A 278 -5.59 4.06 -20.79
CA PHE A 278 -5.24 2.77 -21.35
C PHE A 278 -6.40 1.77 -21.23
N PRO A 279 -6.46 0.76 -22.09
CA PRO A 279 -7.37 -0.36 -21.90
C PRO A 279 -7.10 -1.04 -20.54
N THR A 280 -8.16 -1.25 -19.77
CA THR A 280 -8.04 -1.94 -18.48
C THR A 280 -7.58 -3.39 -18.70
N PRO A 281 -6.45 -3.81 -18.13
CA PRO A 281 -5.97 -5.18 -18.26
C PRO A 281 -6.84 -6.14 -17.44
N SER A 282 -6.82 -7.42 -17.81
CA SER A 282 -7.40 -8.46 -16.96
C SER A 282 -6.68 -8.51 -15.62
N PRO A 283 -7.37 -8.91 -14.53
CA PRO A 283 -6.73 -9.12 -13.25
C PRO A 283 -5.52 -10.05 -13.35
N GLN A 284 -4.46 -9.74 -12.64
CA GLN A 284 -3.20 -10.48 -12.65
C GLN A 284 -2.86 -10.99 -11.25
N VAL A 285 -2.00 -12.00 -11.15
CA VAL A 285 -1.50 -12.50 -9.86
C VAL A 285 -0.05 -12.12 -9.68
N VAL A 286 0.29 -11.65 -8.48
CA VAL A 286 1.66 -11.41 -8.05
C VAL A 286 1.94 -12.19 -6.77
N GLU A 287 3.08 -12.85 -6.73
CA GLU A 287 3.59 -13.52 -5.53
C GLU A 287 4.46 -12.56 -4.74
N PHE A 288 4.26 -12.49 -3.44
CA PHE A 288 5.19 -11.81 -2.55
C PHE A 288 6.31 -12.79 -2.15
N SER A 289 7.48 -12.60 -2.75
CA SER A 289 8.71 -13.32 -2.41
C SER A 289 9.73 -12.30 -1.91
N TRP A 290 9.94 -12.26 -0.59
CA TRP A 290 10.78 -11.25 0.04
C TRP A 290 12.14 -11.07 -0.66
N PRO A 291 12.55 -9.84 -1.00
CA PRO A 291 11.87 -8.55 -0.73
C PRO A 291 10.99 -8.04 -1.88
N ASN A 292 10.75 -8.83 -2.92
CA ASN A 292 10.14 -8.43 -4.19
C ASN A 292 8.72 -9.00 -4.38
N PHE A 293 8.06 -8.47 -5.39
CA PHE A 293 6.85 -9.05 -5.98
C PHE A 293 7.19 -9.65 -7.34
N ILE A 294 6.75 -10.88 -7.58
CA ILE A 294 6.98 -11.63 -8.81
C ILE A 294 5.64 -11.81 -9.53
N HIS A 295 5.55 -11.38 -10.77
CA HIS A 295 4.37 -11.57 -11.61
C HIS A 295 4.19 -13.05 -11.95
N LYS A 296 2.95 -13.57 -11.82
CA LYS A 296 2.55 -14.95 -12.09
C LYS A 296 1.50 -14.99 -13.20
N PRO A 297 1.91 -14.87 -14.48
CA PRO A 297 0.97 -14.76 -15.60
C PRO A 297 0.07 -15.98 -15.80
N ASP A 298 0.55 -17.17 -15.40
CA ASP A 298 -0.16 -18.43 -15.60
C ASP A 298 -1.11 -18.78 -14.44
N MET A 299 -1.18 -17.93 -13.41
CA MET A 299 -2.00 -18.16 -12.22
C MET A 299 -3.36 -17.48 -12.35
N GLU A 300 -4.44 -18.22 -12.07
CA GLU A 300 -5.80 -17.70 -12.13
C GLU A 300 -6.07 -16.69 -10.99
N PRO A 301 -6.60 -15.47 -11.26
CA PRO A 301 -6.78 -14.44 -10.24
C PRO A 301 -7.99 -14.69 -9.33
N LYS A 302 -7.86 -15.58 -8.36
CA LYS A 302 -8.90 -15.94 -7.40
C LYS A 302 -8.77 -15.17 -6.10
N LEU A 303 -9.78 -14.36 -5.80
CA LEU A 303 -9.81 -13.58 -4.55
C LEU A 303 -10.04 -14.49 -3.34
N ARG A 304 -9.29 -14.21 -2.26
CA ARG A 304 -9.50 -14.86 -0.97
C ARG A 304 -10.86 -14.49 -0.39
N LYS A 305 -11.70 -15.48 -0.13
CA LYS A 305 -13.01 -15.28 0.50
C LYS A 305 -12.84 -14.79 1.95
N PRO A 306 -13.78 -13.96 2.47
CA PRO A 306 -13.76 -13.55 3.87
C PRO A 306 -13.71 -14.76 4.81
N GLY A 307 -12.80 -14.70 5.78
CA GLY A 307 -12.63 -15.78 6.75
C GLY A 307 -11.69 -16.92 6.37
N GLN A 308 -11.08 -16.89 5.19
CA GLN A 308 -10.11 -17.90 4.71
C GLN A 308 -8.64 -17.56 5.03
N SER A 309 -8.33 -16.64 5.96
CA SER A 309 -6.93 -16.41 6.32
C SER A 309 -6.33 -17.66 6.97
N LYS A 310 -5.05 -17.97 6.68
CA LYS A 310 -4.32 -19.11 7.28
C LYS A 310 -4.40 -19.11 8.79
N ALA A 311 -4.13 -17.97 9.42
CA ALA A 311 -4.25 -17.84 10.86
C ALA A 311 -5.64 -18.23 11.37
N LYS A 312 -6.71 -17.88 10.64
CA LYS A 312 -8.07 -18.28 10.98
C LYS A 312 -8.33 -19.76 10.67
N LYS A 313 -7.79 -20.26 9.55
CA LYS A 313 -7.88 -21.68 9.18
C LYS A 313 -7.10 -22.54 10.18
N ASP A 314 -5.88 -22.18 10.51
CA ASP A 314 -5.04 -22.88 11.49
C ASP A 314 -5.67 -22.83 12.89
N ARG A 315 -6.23 -21.68 13.28
CA ARG A 315 -6.99 -21.55 14.53
C ARG A 315 -8.22 -22.47 14.52
N LEU A 316 -8.99 -22.48 13.43
CA LEU A 316 -10.17 -23.36 13.32
C LEU A 316 -9.78 -24.84 13.30
N ASN A 317 -8.68 -25.21 12.63
CA ASN A 317 -8.17 -26.58 12.65
C ASN A 317 -7.73 -26.98 14.06
N LYS A 318 -6.96 -26.15 14.77
CA LYS A 318 -6.59 -26.39 16.18
C LYS A 318 -7.81 -26.53 17.10
N LEU A 319 -8.82 -25.68 16.88
CA LEU A 319 -10.07 -25.77 17.64
C LEU A 319 -10.85 -27.05 17.27
N SER A 320 -10.85 -27.48 16.01
CA SER A 320 -11.48 -28.73 15.57
C SER A 320 -10.78 -29.94 16.16
N ASP A 321 -9.44 -29.97 16.12
CA ASP A 321 -8.66 -31.06 16.73
C ASP A 321 -8.87 -31.14 18.23
N ALA A 322 -8.86 -30.02 18.93
CA ALA A 322 -9.12 -29.97 20.37
C ALA A 322 -10.56 -30.39 20.72
N LEU A 323 -11.54 -30.02 19.86
CA LEU A 323 -12.93 -30.43 20.01
C LEU A 323 -13.10 -31.94 19.87
N ILE A 324 -12.43 -32.55 18.90
CA ILE A 324 -12.44 -34.00 18.68
C ILE A 324 -11.81 -34.72 19.88
N GLU A 325 -10.68 -34.25 20.36
CA GLU A 325 -10.02 -34.84 21.53
C GLU A 325 -10.91 -34.80 22.80
N LEU A 326 -11.67 -33.71 23.00
CA LEU A 326 -12.63 -33.61 24.10
C LEU A 326 -13.83 -34.56 23.96
N LEU A 327 -14.18 -34.91 22.73
CA LEU A 327 -15.30 -35.84 22.45
C LEU A 327 -14.88 -37.29 22.39
N LYS A 328 -13.58 -37.59 22.32
CA LYS A 328 -13.02 -38.95 22.46
C LYS A 328 -12.80 -39.31 23.94
N PRO A 329 -12.90 -40.59 24.33
CA PRO A 329 -13.75 -41.66 23.84
C PRO A 329 -15.09 -41.65 24.59
N ASN A 330 -16.21 -41.74 23.87
CA ASN A 330 -17.58 -41.82 24.41
C ASN A 330 -18.04 -40.64 25.29
N SER A 331 -17.41 -39.49 25.17
CA SER A 331 -17.82 -38.27 25.89
C SER A 331 -19.02 -37.63 25.20
N ILE A 332 -20.11 -37.51 25.91
CA ILE A 332 -21.32 -36.81 25.45
C ILE A 332 -21.41 -35.49 26.22
N MET A 333 -21.40 -34.35 25.51
CA MET A 333 -21.38 -33.05 26.14
C MET A 333 -22.37 -32.09 25.52
N GLY A 334 -22.96 -31.19 26.33
CA GLY A 334 -23.71 -30.04 25.87
C GLY A 334 -22.78 -28.88 25.43
N LEU A 335 -23.34 -27.97 24.65
CA LEU A 335 -22.56 -26.87 24.03
C LEU A 335 -21.79 -26.02 25.05
N ASN A 336 -22.40 -25.69 26.17
CA ASN A 336 -21.77 -24.86 27.20
C ASN A 336 -20.60 -25.57 27.88
N ASN A 337 -20.75 -26.88 28.14
CA ASN A 337 -19.68 -27.68 28.71
C ASN A 337 -18.52 -27.87 27.72
N LEU A 338 -18.83 -28.11 26.45
CA LEU A 338 -17.83 -28.14 25.38
C LEU A 338 -17.08 -26.82 25.26
N ARG A 339 -17.81 -25.68 25.30
CA ARG A 339 -17.20 -24.36 25.25
C ARG A 339 -16.20 -24.17 26.39
N ASN A 340 -16.65 -24.37 27.63
CA ASN A 340 -15.82 -24.16 28.81
C ASN A 340 -14.54 -25.01 28.77
N LYS A 341 -14.64 -26.28 28.43
CA LYS A 341 -13.49 -27.19 28.30
C LYS A 341 -12.56 -26.80 27.15
N LEU A 342 -13.13 -26.33 26.04
CA LEU A 342 -12.35 -25.90 24.87
C LEU A 342 -11.60 -24.58 25.17
N GLU A 343 -12.24 -23.63 25.86
CA GLU A 343 -11.62 -22.39 26.35
C GLU A 343 -10.49 -22.68 27.34
N GLU A 344 -10.70 -23.66 28.25
CA GLU A 344 -9.66 -24.11 29.19
C GLU A 344 -8.45 -24.73 28.47
N ALA A 345 -8.71 -25.59 27.47
CA ALA A 345 -7.68 -26.29 26.71
C ALA A 345 -6.88 -25.35 25.80
N THR A 346 -7.54 -24.36 25.19
CA THR A 346 -6.92 -23.45 24.20
C THR A 346 -6.48 -22.12 24.78
N LYS A 347 -6.93 -21.78 25.97
CA LYS A 347 -6.73 -20.48 26.66
C LYS A 347 -7.25 -19.28 25.81
N GLU A 348 -8.27 -19.51 25.01
CA GLU A 348 -8.91 -18.51 24.16
C GLU A 348 -10.41 -18.43 24.49
N GLU A 349 -10.98 -17.21 24.46
CA GLU A 349 -12.42 -17.03 24.52
C GLU A 349 -13.06 -17.46 23.17
N ILE A 350 -14.09 -18.33 23.22
CA ILE A 350 -14.69 -18.94 22.04
C ILE A 350 -16.17 -18.62 21.97
N HIS A 351 -16.58 -17.94 20.91
CA HIS A 351 -18.00 -17.68 20.68
C HIS A 351 -18.75 -18.97 20.37
N PRO A 352 -19.94 -19.20 20.97
CA PRO A 352 -20.73 -20.43 20.77
C PRO A 352 -21.00 -20.80 19.31
N ASP A 353 -21.19 -19.79 18.43
CA ASP A 353 -21.41 -20.01 17.00
C ASP A 353 -20.17 -20.57 16.28
N THR A 354 -18.96 -20.29 16.78
CA THR A 354 -17.74 -20.90 16.25
C THR A 354 -17.78 -22.41 16.46
N ILE A 355 -18.16 -22.87 17.64
CA ILE A 355 -18.29 -24.30 17.96
C ILE A 355 -19.39 -24.95 17.11
N ARG A 356 -20.56 -24.31 17.03
CA ARG A 356 -21.67 -24.80 16.17
C ARG A 356 -21.25 -24.95 14.71
N ASN A 357 -20.47 -23.99 14.19
CA ASN A 357 -20.00 -24.02 12.81
C ASN A 357 -18.92 -25.10 12.58
N LEU A 358 -18.04 -25.35 13.55
CA LEU A 358 -17.06 -26.44 13.50
C LEU A 358 -17.78 -27.79 13.49
N ILE A 359 -18.73 -27.98 14.41
CA ILE A 359 -19.52 -29.21 14.47
C ILE A 359 -20.28 -29.51 13.16
N LYS A 360 -20.86 -28.46 12.53
CA LYS A 360 -21.56 -28.61 11.26
C LYS A 360 -20.66 -29.02 10.08
N LYS A 361 -19.37 -28.70 10.17
CA LYS A 361 -18.40 -28.95 9.10
C LYS A 361 -17.60 -30.22 9.27
N ASP A 362 -17.64 -30.83 10.43
CA ASP A 362 -16.87 -32.04 10.73
C ASP A 362 -17.82 -33.22 10.89
N ASP A 363 -17.87 -34.07 9.85
CA ASP A 363 -18.76 -35.23 9.78
C ASP A 363 -18.47 -36.28 10.86
N ARG A 364 -17.34 -36.17 11.57
CA ARG A 364 -16.97 -37.06 12.70
C ARG A 364 -17.71 -36.71 13.99
N ILE A 365 -18.47 -35.60 14.01
CA ILE A 365 -19.19 -35.16 15.20
C ILE A 365 -20.69 -35.40 15.03
N GLY A 366 -21.20 -36.35 15.76
CA GLY A 366 -22.64 -36.64 15.85
C GLY A 366 -23.35 -35.62 16.73
N VAL A 367 -24.54 -35.22 16.30
CA VAL A 367 -25.40 -34.27 17.06
C VAL A 367 -26.69 -35.00 17.42
N GLN A 368 -26.98 -35.17 18.73
CA GLN A 368 -28.29 -35.60 19.21
C GLN A 368 -29.13 -34.40 19.60
N ILE A 369 -30.17 -34.11 18.83
CA ILE A 369 -31.13 -33.05 19.09
C ILE A 369 -32.11 -33.53 20.15
N ARG A 370 -32.06 -32.94 21.35
CA ARG A 370 -33.08 -33.10 22.37
C ARG A 370 -34.17 -32.04 22.14
N GLY A 371 -35.46 -32.43 22.35
CA GLY A 371 -36.64 -31.60 22.03
C GLY A 371 -36.62 -30.15 22.59
N LYS A 372 -37.64 -29.34 22.24
CA LYS A 372 -37.75 -27.93 22.59
C LYS A 372 -37.43 -27.67 24.07
N GLY A 373 -36.42 -26.75 24.30
CA GLY A 373 -35.98 -26.35 25.64
C GLY A 373 -34.84 -27.13 26.27
N LEU A 374 -34.35 -28.21 25.59
CA LEU A 374 -33.20 -28.98 26.05
C LEU A 374 -31.96 -28.67 25.18
N GLU A 375 -30.81 -28.63 25.83
CA GLU A 375 -29.52 -28.40 25.16
C GLU A 375 -29.18 -29.60 24.25
N ASN A 376 -28.72 -29.35 23.03
CA ASN A 376 -28.22 -30.41 22.15
C ASN A 376 -26.96 -31.03 22.75
N ILE A 377 -26.83 -32.34 22.59
CA ILE A 377 -25.62 -33.06 23.00
C ILE A 377 -24.86 -33.51 21.78
N TYR A 378 -23.54 -33.48 21.93
CA TYR A 378 -22.55 -33.76 20.90
C TYR A 378 -21.71 -34.98 21.29
N SER A 379 -21.41 -35.83 20.35
CA SER A 379 -20.57 -36.99 20.54
C SER A 379 -19.69 -37.22 19.32
N PHE A 380 -18.62 -37.97 19.52
CA PHE A 380 -17.81 -38.43 18.41
C PHE A 380 -18.53 -39.59 17.70
N SER A 381 -18.59 -39.51 16.37
CA SER A 381 -19.11 -40.60 15.51
C SER A 381 -17.91 -41.27 14.87
N GLU A 382 -17.78 -42.61 15.03
CA GLU A 382 -16.76 -43.37 14.31
C GLU A 382 -17.11 -43.50 12.82
#